data_cc73dc38260f1b472553bfb2741b9b36
#
_entry.id   cc73dc38260f1b472553bfb2741b9b36
#
_cell.length_a   1.000
_cell.length_b   1.000
_cell.length_c   1.000
_cell.angle_alpha   90.00
_cell.angle_beta   90.00
_cell.angle_gamma   90.00
#
_symmetry.space_group_name_H-M   'P 1'
#
loop_
_entity.id
_entity.type
_entity.pdbx_description
1 polymer ?
#
loop_
_entity_poly.entity_id
_entity_poly.type
_entity_poly.pdbx_seq_one_letter_code
_entity_poly.pdbx_strand_id
1 'polypeptide(L)'
;MTEVYLSIGSNMGNRLANLQKAIQMLNVPPKIDITAISSVYETEPVGGVKQDSFYNIAVKVATGLTAQQLLDHLHNIEQELHRRRLIHWGPRTIDLDIIDFGHQRIKTSTLTIPHPEMVNRQFVLLPMREITNQKDPYYQQLDHLLNETPDHNWLKKIYGREVFSWTNKK
;
A
#
# COMPACT_ATOMS: atom_id res chain seq x y z
N MET A 1 16.80 -11.01 3.71
CA MET A 1 15.48 -10.34 3.77
C MET A 1 15.28 -9.49 2.53
N THR A 2 14.11 -9.54 1.96
CA THR A 2 13.76 -8.74 0.79
C THR A 2 13.00 -7.50 1.24
N GLU A 3 13.36 -6.35 0.67
CA GLU A 3 12.65 -5.10 0.90
C GLU A 3 11.47 -4.99 -0.07
N VAL A 4 10.28 -4.73 0.46
CA VAL A 4 9.03 -4.75 -0.30
C VAL A 4 8.26 -3.46 -0.05
N TYR A 5 7.71 -2.89 -1.12
CA TYR A 5 6.78 -1.77 -1.03
C TYR A 5 5.35 -2.28 -1.21
N LEU A 6 4.50 -1.89 -0.30
CA LEU A 6 3.07 -2.19 -0.33
C LEU A 6 2.27 -0.89 -0.46
N SER A 7 1.13 -0.97 -1.12
CA SER A 7 0.12 0.10 -1.12
C SER A 7 -1.10 -0.42 -0.40
N ILE A 8 -1.61 0.35 0.54
CA ILE A 8 -2.79 -0.04 1.34
C ILE A 8 -3.81 1.09 1.26
N GLY A 9 -5.05 0.73 0.94
CA GLY A 9 -6.12 1.71 0.80
C GLY A 9 -7.44 1.23 1.40
N SER A 10 -8.25 2.20 1.83
CA SER A 10 -9.59 1.96 2.38
C SER A 10 -10.51 3.09 2.00
N ASN A 11 -11.75 2.76 1.54
CA ASN A 11 -12.77 3.77 1.26
C ASN A 11 -14.13 3.41 1.84
N MET A 12 -14.19 2.54 2.83
CA MET A 12 -15.42 2.06 3.42
C MET A 12 -15.30 2.01 4.94
N GLY A 13 -16.34 2.45 5.64
CA GLY A 13 -16.38 2.44 7.10
C GLY A 13 -15.40 3.44 7.71
N ASN A 14 -14.82 3.08 8.83
CA ASN A 14 -13.78 3.91 9.47
C ASN A 14 -12.44 3.65 8.76
N ARG A 15 -12.16 4.46 7.75
CA ARG A 15 -10.99 4.29 6.86
C ARG A 15 -9.67 4.30 7.64
N LEU A 16 -9.50 5.23 8.57
CA LEU A 16 -8.27 5.28 9.38
C LEU A 16 -8.13 4.05 10.26
N ALA A 17 -9.19 3.64 10.95
CA ALA A 17 -9.15 2.45 11.80
C ALA A 17 -8.85 1.19 10.99
N ASN A 18 -9.36 1.10 9.77
CA ASN A 18 -9.06 -0.04 8.87
C ASN A 18 -7.57 -0.09 8.52
N LEU A 19 -6.97 1.06 8.21
CA LEU A 19 -5.52 1.13 7.95
C LEU A 19 -4.72 0.74 9.19
N GLN A 20 -5.12 1.24 10.36
CA GLN A 20 -4.44 0.92 11.62
C GLN A 20 -4.48 -0.58 11.93
N LYS A 21 -5.64 -1.22 11.72
CA LYS A 21 -5.79 -2.67 11.91
C LYS A 21 -4.93 -3.46 10.92
N ALA A 22 -4.90 -3.04 9.66
CA ALA A 22 -4.08 -3.69 8.64
C ALA A 22 -2.60 -3.64 9.03
N ILE A 23 -2.12 -2.50 9.52
CA ILE A 23 -0.73 -2.34 9.97
C ILE A 23 -0.42 -3.30 11.13
N GLN A 24 -1.32 -3.41 12.11
CA GLN A 24 -1.12 -4.32 13.23
C GLN A 24 -1.06 -5.78 12.78
N MET A 25 -1.91 -6.17 11.85
CA MET A 25 -1.94 -7.53 11.32
C MET A 25 -0.76 -7.83 10.40
N LEU A 26 -0.24 -6.81 9.73
CA LEU A 26 0.91 -6.94 8.82
C LEU A 26 2.23 -7.10 9.57
N ASN A 27 2.38 -6.41 10.70
CA ASN A 27 3.65 -6.39 11.42
C ASN A 27 3.78 -7.62 12.32
N VAL A 28 4.39 -8.67 11.79
CA VAL A 28 4.59 -9.96 12.48
C VAL A 28 6.07 -10.36 12.41
N PRO A 29 6.97 -9.61 13.11
CA PRO A 29 8.40 -9.91 13.07
C PRO A 29 8.71 -11.29 13.65
N PRO A 30 9.75 -11.97 13.18
CA PRO A 30 10.68 -11.57 12.12
C PRO A 30 10.20 -11.89 10.70
N LYS A 31 9.02 -12.48 10.55
CA LYS A 31 8.47 -12.94 9.27
C LYS A 31 8.21 -11.78 8.32
N ILE A 32 7.53 -10.73 8.83
CA ILE A 32 7.31 -9.46 8.15
C ILE A 32 7.60 -8.36 9.16
N ASP A 33 8.57 -7.53 8.85
CA ASP A 33 9.00 -6.44 9.72
C ASP A 33 8.76 -5.11 8.99
N ILE A 34 7.83 -4.31 9.50
CA ILE A 34 7.56 -2.99 8.92
C ILE A 34 8.72 -2.07 9.23
N THR A 35 9.30 -1.47 8.20
CA THR A 35 10.45 -0.56 8.33
C THR A 35 10.09 0.90 8.10
N ALA A 36 9.00 1.19 7.38
CA ALA A 36 8.54 2.56 7.18
C ALA A 36 7.06 2.58 6.80
N ILE A 37 6.37 3.62 7.21
CA ILE A 37 4.98 3.90 6.83
C ILE A 37 4.91 5.37 6.39
N SER A 38 4.20 5.63 5.29
CA SER A 38 3.98 6.98 4.81
C SER A 38 2.93 7.71 5.64
N SER A 39 2.78 9.00 5.39
CA SER A 39 1.60 9.77 5.80
C SER A 39 0.35 9.16 5.17
N VAL A 40 -0.82 9.50 5.71
CA VAL A 40 -2.11 9.11 5.14
C VAL A 40 -2.56 10.17 4.14
N TYR A 41 -2.87 9.74 2.93
CA TYR A 41 -3.36 10.59 1.86
C TYR A 41 -4.82 10.29 1.57
N GLU A 42 -5.63 11.33 1.52
CA GLU A 42 -6.98 11.21 0.99
C GLU A 42 -6.92 11.42 -0.52
N THR A 43 -7.55 10.54 -1.28
CA THR A 43 -7.44 10.52 -2.73
C THR A 43 -8.78 10.38 -3.39
N GLU A 44 -8.90 10.99 -4.57
CA GLU A 44 -10.11 10.93 -5.39
C GLU A 44 -10.34 9.49 -5.87
N PRO A 45 -11.58 8.97 -5.78
CA PRO A 45 -11.88 7.65 -6.35
C PRO A 45 -11.63 7.63 -7.86
N VAL A 46 -11.06 6.52 -8.36
CA VAL A 46 -10.87 6.30 -9.79
C VAL A 46 -12.00 5.45 -10.36
N GLY A 47 -12.30 5.65 -11.64
CA GLY A 47 -13.39 4.95 -12.32
C GLY A 47 -14.74 5.64 -12.15
N GLY A 48 -15.68 5.46 -13.00
CA GLY A 48 -16.93 6.21 -13.08
C GLY A 48 -17.98 5.90 -11.99
N VAL A 49 -17.64 5.16 -10.93
CA VAL A 49 -18.56 4.80 -9.86
C VAL A 49 -18.50 5.85 -8.76
N LYS A 50 -19.67 6.39 -8.36
CA LYS A 50 -19.76 7.31 -7.24
C LYS A 50 -19.50 6.55 -5.94
N GLN A 51 -18.43 6.89 -5.23
CA GLN A 51 -18.05 6.29 -3.97
C GLN A 51 -17.23 7.29 -3.16
N ASP A 52 -17.02 6.99 -1.87
CA ASP A 52 -16.22 7.83 -0.99
C ASP A 52 -14.76 7.83 -1.41
N SER A 53 -14.06 8.90 -1.04
CA SER A 53 -12.63 9.00 -1.25
C SER A 53 -11.88 7.91 -0.48
N PHE A 54 -10.72 7.54 -1.00
CA PHE A 54 -9.83 6.58 -0.35
C PHE A 54 -8.90 7.27 0.64
N TYR A 55 -8.51 6.54 1.69
CA TYR A 55 -7.32 6.81 2.46
C TYR A 55 -6.26 5.81 2.00
N ASN A 56 -5.12 6.30 1.56
CA ASN A 56 -4.04 5.48 1.02
C ASN A 56 -2.74 5.75 1.75
N ILE A 57 -1.96 4.69 1.95
CA ILE A 57 -0.60 4.75 2.49
C ILE A 57 0.32 3.84 1.67
N ALA A 58 1.62 4.12 1.77
CA ALA A 58 2.65 3.17 1.37
C ALA A 58 3.31 2.61 2.62
N VAL A 59 3.69 1.35 2.55
CA VAL A 59 4.37 0.65 3.64
C VAL A 59 5.58 -0.06 3.07
N LYS A 60 6.70 0.06 3.75
CA LYS A 60 7.91 -0.70 3.41
C LYS A 60 8.10 -1.77 4.46
N VAL A 61 8.32 -3.01 4.01
CA VAL A 61 8.57 -4.14 4.91
C VAL A 61 9.84 -4.86 4.49
N ALA A 62 10.48 -5.52 5.46
CA ALA A 62 11.53 -6.48 5.21
C ALA A 62 10.96 -7.88 5.52
N THR A 63 11.13 -8.82 4.60
CA THR A 63 10.55 -10.16 4.75
C THR A 63 11.44 -11.24 4.18
N GLY A 64 11.41 -12.40 4.84
CA GLY A 64 12.01 -13.62 4.30
C GLY A 64 11.03 -14.48 3.50
N LEU A 65 9.77 -14.06 3.40
CA LEU A 65 8.77 -14.78 2.62
C LEU A 65 9.04 -14.61 1.12
N THR A 66 8.59 -15.60 0.34
CA THR A 66 8.51 -15.43 -1.12
C THR A 66 7.40 -14.43 -1.44
N ALA A 67 7.41 -13.90 -2.67
CA ALA A 67 6.37 -12.98 -3.11
C ALA A 67 4.98 -13.62 -3.02
N GLN A 68 4.85 -14.91 -3.38
CA GLN A 68 3.57 -15.62 -3.30
C GLN A 68 3.12 -15.81 -1.85
N GLN A 69 4.04 -16.17 -0.95
CA GLN A 69 3.72 -16.30 0.48
C GLN A 69 3.26 -14.97 1.08
N LEU A 70 3.92 -13.88 0.69
CA LEU A 70 3.50 -12.56 1.13
C LEU A 70 2.12 -12.21 0.59
N LEU A 71 1.86 -12.47 -0.69
CA LEU A 71 0.55 -12.23 -1.30
C LEU A 71 -0.54 -13.00 -0.55
N ASP A 72 -0.30 -14.26 -0.23
CA ASP A 72 -1.26 -15.08 0.51
C ASP A 72 -1.54 -14.49 1.89
N HIS A 73 -0.52 -13.98 2.56
CA HIS A 73 -0.66 -13.31 3.86
C HIS A 73 -1.51 -12.03 3.74
N LEU A 74 -1.27 -11.23 2.71
CA LEU A 74 -2.06 -10.03 2.46
C LEU A 74 -3.52 -10.36 2.19
N HIS A 75 -3.79 -11.41 1.41
CA HIS A 75 -5.16 -11.87 1.15
C HIS A 75 -5.87 -12.32 2.44
N ASN A 76 -5.14 -12.96 3.36
CA ASN A 76 -5.70 -13.34 4.65
C ASN A 76 -6.09 -12.12 5.48
N ILE A 77 -5.27 -11.07 5.46
CA ILE A 77 -5.60 -9.80 6.13
C ILE A 77 -6.87 -9.19 5.51
N GLU A 78 -6.93 -9.15 4.20
CA GLU A 78 -8.12 -8.64 3.50
C GLU A 78 -9.37 -9.40 3.89
N GLN A 79 -9.31 -10.72 3.91
CA GLN A 79 -10.44 -11.56 4.29
C GLN A 79 -10.89 -11.31 5.73
N GLU A 80 -9.94 -11.22 6.67
CA GLU A 80 -10.26 -10.94 8.07
C GLU A 80 -11.00 -9.61 8.23
N LEU A 81 -10.60 -8.59 7.49
CA LEU A 81 -11.19 -7.25 7.58
C LEU A 81 -12.45 -7.12 6.72
N HIS A 82 -12.63 -7.96 5.71
CA HIS A 82 -13.78 -7.95 4.80
C HIS A 82 -14.87 -8.94 5.16
N ARG A 83 -14.66 -9.85 6.11
CA ARG A 83 -15.59 -10.96 6.35
C ARG A 83 -17.00 -10.52 6.77
N ARG A 84 -17.20 -9.28 7.16
CA ARG A 84 -18.53 -8.72 7.47
C ARG A 84 -19.15 -8.03 6.27
N ARG A 85 -18.52 -8.09 5.11
CA ARG A 85 -18.94 -7.40 3.93
C ARG A 85 -20.12 -8.12 3.28
N LEU A 86 -21.20 -7.38 3.02
CA LEU A 86 -22.44 -7.91 2.48
C LEU A 86 -22.60 -7.69 0.99
N ILE A 87 -21.83 -6.79 0.38
CA ILE A 87 -21.97 -6.39 -1.01
C ILE A 87 -20.75 -6.83 -1.82
N HIS A 88 -20.97 -7.70 -2.80
CA HIS A 88 -19.90 -8.32 -3.57
C HIS A 88 -19.07 -7.33 -4.41
N TRP A 89 -19.70 -6.32 -5.00
CA TRP A 89 -19.05 -5.33 -5.86
C TRP A 89 -18.93 -3.94 -5.25
N GLY A 90 -19.24 -3.80 -3.97
CA GLY A 90 -19.21 -2.51 -3.29
C GLY A 90 -17.82 -2.03 -2.94
N PRO A 91 -17.73 -0.85 -2.30
CA PRO A 91 -16.48 -0.32 -1.77
C PRO A 91 -15.76 -1.34 -0.89
N ARG A 92 -14.44 -1.28 -0.85
CA ARG A 92 -13.63 -2.24 -0.09
C ARG A 92 -13.23 -1.69 1.25
N THR A 93 -13.34 -2.51 2.30
CA THR A 93 -12.86 -2.16 3.63
C THR A 93 -11.36 -1.89 3.60
N ILE A 94 -10.60 -2.73 2.90
CA ILE A 94 -9.16 -2.62 2.79
C ILE A 94 -8.66 -3.34 1.54
N ASP A 95 -7.68 -2.75 0.88
CA ASP A 95 -6.91 -3.36 -0.21
C ASP A 95 -5.44 -3.30 0.15
N LEU A 96 -4.74 -4.43 0.03
CA LEU A 96 -3.31 -4.51 0.22
C LEU A 96 -2.66 -5.05 -1.06
N ASP A 97 -1.84 -4.22 -1.70
CA ASP A 97 -1.18 -4.58 -2.96
C ASP A 97 0.34 -4.59 -2.79
N ILE A 98 1.00 -5.59 -3.38
CA ILE A 98 2.46 -5.59 -3.52
C ILE A 98 2.79 -4.74 -4.76
N ILE A 99 3.55 -3.68 -4.56
CA ILE A 99 3.93 -2.78 -5.65
C ILE A 99 5.32 -3.13 -6.18
N ASP A 100 6.27 -3.36 -5.30
CA ASP A 100 7.63 -3.72 -5.64
C ASP A 100 8.16 -4.76 -4.65
N PHE A 101 8.87 -5.76 -5.15
CA PHE A 101 9.44 -6.83 -4.34
C PHE A 101 10.92 -6.96 -4.69
N GLY A 102 11.77 -6.29 -3.90
CA GLY A 102 13.22 -6.33 -4.08
C GLY A 102 13.68 -5.85 -5.45
N HIS A 103 12.91 -4.96 -6.10
CA HIS A 103 13.16 -4.46 -7.46
C HIS A 103 13.26 -5.58 -8.50
N GLN A 104 12.65 -6.73 -8.22
CA GLN A 104 12.61 -7.87 -9.13
C GLN A 104 11.44 -7.75 -10.10
N ARG A 105 11.55 -8.44 -11.22
CA ARG A 105 10.44 -8.62 -12.16
C ARG A 105 9.85 -10.00 -11.95
N ILE A 106 8.58 -10.05 -11.57
CA ILE A 106 7.86 -11.28 -11.30
C ILE A 106 6.58 -11.28 -12.13
N LYS A 107 6.33 -12.36 -12.83
CA LYS A 107 5.09 -12.52 -13.59
C LYS A 107 4.61 -13.95 -13.46
N THR A 108 3.52 -14.11 -12.71
CA THR A 108 2.85 -15.40 -12.53
C THR A 108 1.38 -15.23 -12.86
N SER A 109 0.60 -16.31 -12.75
CA SER A 109 -0.85 -16.24 -12.98
C SER A 109 -1.57 -15.38 -11.94
N THR A 110 -0.96 -15.16 -10.76
CA THR A 110 -1.61 -14.44 -9.64
C THR A 110 -0.92 -13.12 -9.29
N LEU A 111 0.28 -12.86 -9.81
CA LEU A 111 1.09 -11.74 -9.35
C LEU A 111 1.97 -11.18 -10.46
N THR A 112 1.92 -9.86 -10.65
CA THR A 112 2.82 -9.13 -11.54
C THR A 112 3.54 -8.06 -10.74
N ILE A 113 4.87 -8.09 -10.73
CA ILE A 113 5.75 -7.12 -10.05
C ILE A 113 6.74 -6.56 -11.06
N PRO A 114 6.98 -5.25 -11.12
CA PRO A 114 6.25 -4.19 -10.40
C PRO A 114 4.77 -4.16 -10.73
N HIS A 115 3.97 -3.66 -9.82
CA HIS A 115 2.52 -3.59 -10.04
C HIS A 115 2.25 -2.80 -11.33
N PRO A 116 1.48 -3.37 -12.29
CA PRO A 116 1.37 -2.77 -13.62
C PRO A 116 0.70 -1.39 -13.64
N GLU A 117 -0.13 -1.09 -12.63
CA GLU A 117 -0.83 0.18 -12.55
C GLU A 117 -0.10 1.25 -11.75
N MET A 118 1.07 0.95 -11.16
CA MET A 118 1.76 1.92 -10.31
C MET A 118 2.13 3.21 -11.07
N VAL A 119 2.50 3.09 -12.33
CA VAL A 119 2.91 4.25 -13.15
C VAL A 119 1.74 5.18 -13.45
N ASN A 120 0.50 4.71 -13.32
CA ASN A 120 -0.71 5.47 -13.59
C ASN A 120 -1.41 5.96 -12.33
N ARG A 121 -0.76 5.85 -11.15
CA ARG A 121 -1.42 6.13 -9.86
C ARG A 121 -0.52 6.94 -8.95
N GLN A 122 -0.71 8.27 -8.94
CA GLN A 122 0.09 9.11 -8.04
C GLN A 122 -0.20 8.80 -6.55
N PHE A 123 -1.37 8.24 -6.22
CA PHE A 123 -1.68 7.83 -4.85
C PHE A 123 -0.92 6.58 -4.41
N VAL A 124 -0.21 5.91 -5.33
CA VAL A 124 0.75 4.85 -5.05
C VAL A 124 2.17 5.44 -5.03
N LEU A 125 2.53 6.19 -6.07
CA LEU A 125 3.89 6.70 -6.27
C LEU A 125 4.31 7.74 -5.22
N LEU A 126 3.42 8.68 -4.88
CA LEU A 126 3.76 9.76 -3.97
C LEU A 126 4.03 9.26 -2.54
N PRO A 127 3.18 8.40 -1.95
CA PRO A 127 3.48 7.83 -0.65
C PRO A 127 4.75 6.96 -0.65
N MET A 128 5.02 6.23 -1.73
CA MET A 128 6.25 5.45 -1.85
C MET A 128 7.48 6.34 -1.85
N ARG A 129 7.44 7.45 -2.59
CA ARG A 129 8.55 8.40 -2.63
C ARG A 129 8.81 8.99 -1.24
N GLU A 130 7.75 9.29 -0.49
CA GLU A 130 7.87 9.83 0.86
C GLU A 130 8.72 8.95 1.79
N ILE A 131 8.61 7.64 1.66
CA ILE A 131 9.31 6.67 2.52
C ILE A 131 10.59 6.13 1.89
N THR A 132 11.03 6.70 0.79
CA THR A 132 12.28 6.32 0.13
C THR A 132 13.34 7.37 0.40
N ASN A 133 14.53 6.93 0.81
CA ASN A 133 15.65 7.84 1.05
C ASN A 133 16.01 8.55 -0.26
N GLN A 134 16.19 9.87 -0.20
CA GLN A 134 16.54 10.70 -1.37
C GLN A 134 17.85 10.27 -2.03
N LYS A 135 18.74 9.62 -1.28
CA LYS A 135 20.01 9.09 -1.81
C LYS A 135 19.86 7.74 -2.51
N ASP A 136 18.71 7.07 -2.32
CA ASP A 136 18.43 5.80 -2.98
C ASP A 136 18.10 6.06 -4.45
N PRO A 137 18.73 5.38 -5.41
CA PRO A 137 18.39 5.51 -6.84
C PRO A 137 16.91 5.30 -7.13
N TYR A 138 16.23 4.49 -6.32
CA TYR A 138 14.80 4.25 -6.48
C TYR A 138 13.98 5.52 -6.28
N TYR A 139 14.44 6.44 -5.42
CA TYR A 139 13.79 7.75 -5.24
C TYR A 139 13.70 8.49 -6.57
N GLN A 140 14.79 8.51 -7.33
CA GLN A 140 14.84 9.19 -8.64
C GLN A 140 13.88 8.53 -9.63
N GLN A 141 13.76 7.20 -9.60
CA GLN A 141 12.81 6.48 -10.44
C GLN A 141 11.37 6.86 -10.10
N LEU A 142 11.03 6.89 -8.81
CA LEU A 142 9.68 7.26 -8.35
C LEU A 142 9.37 8.72 -8.72
N ASP A 143 10.33 9.61 -8.53
CA ASP A 143 10.20 11.01 -8.87
C ASP A 143 9.93 11.19 -10.37
N HIS A 144 10.68 10.49 -11.21
CA HIS A 144 10.47 10.49 -12.66
C HIS A 144 9.08 9.98 -13.03
N LEU A 145 8.64 8.87 -12.44
CA LEU A 145 7.31 8.31 -12.70
C LEU A 145 6.21 9.28 -12.28
N LEU A 146 6.38 10.00 -11.17
CA LEU A 146 5.44 11.02 -10.72
C LEU A 146 5.34 12.19 -11.69
N ASN A 147 6.47 12.59 -12.27
CA ASN A 147 6.49 13.67 -13.25
C ASN A 147 5.82 13.27 -14.57
N GLU A 148 5.85 11.98 -14.91
CA GLU A 148 5.34 11.45 -16.18
C GLU A 148 3.92 10.86 -16.07
N THR A 149 3.40 10.65 -14.85
CA THR A 149 2.11 9.98 -14.70
C THR A 149 0.97 10.78 -15.33
N PRO A 150 0.03 10.09 -16.03
CA PRO A 150 -1.16 10.74 -16.56
C PRO A 150 -2.22 11.02 -15.49
N ASP A 151 -2.00 10.57 -14.25
CA ASP A 151 -2.95 10.73 -13.16
C ASP A 151 -2.94 12.16 -12.63
N HIS A 152 -4.07 12.87 -12.79
CA HIS A 152 -4.26 14.23 -12.31
C HIS A 152 -5.36 14.32 -11.25
N ASN A 153 -5.78 13.17 -10.69
CA ASN A 153 -6.78 13.16 -9.63
C ASN A 153 -6.21 13.83 -8.39
N TRP A 154 -7.09 14.51 -7.64
CA TRP A 154 -6.63 15.20 -6.44
C TRP A 154 -6.21 14.19 -5.36
N LEU A 155 -5.21 14.57 -4.58
CA LEU A 155 -4.83 13.88 -3.36
C LEU A 155 -4.29 14.91 -2.38
N LYS A 156 -4.47 14.65 -1.09
CA LYS A 156 -3.91 15.52 -0.06
C LYS A 156 -3.52 14.72 1.17
N LYS A 157 -2.43 15.13 1.80
CA LYS A 157 -1.98 14.56 3.07
C LYS A 157 -2.93 15.03 4.19
N ILE A 158 -3.48 14.10 4.96
CA ILE A 158 -4.42 14.41 6.03
C ILE A 158 -3.94 13.99 7.42
N TYR A 159 -3.07 12.99 7.52
CA TYR A 159 -2.46 12.56 8.77
C TYR A 159 -1.01 12.21 8.54
N GLY A 160 -0.17 12.47 9.55
CA GLY A 160 1.20 11.97 9.57
C GLY A 160 1.26 10.50 9.99
N ARG A 161 2.45 9.92 9.88
CA ARG A 161 2.68 8.50 10.21
C ARG A 161 2.48 8.17 11.68
N GLU A 162 2.47 9.17 12.55
CA GLU A 162 2.32 9.00 14.00
C GLU A 162 0.96 8.44 14.40
N VAL A 163 -0.02 8.39 13.49
CA VAL A 163 -1.32 7.75 13.74
C VAL A 163 -1.23 6.24 13.77
N PHE A 164 -0.09 5.67 13.36
CA PHE A 164 0.12 4.22 13.36
C PHE A 164 1.00 3.79 14.53
N SER A 165 0.55 2.74 15.22
CA SER A 165 1.31 2.10 16.28
C SER A 165 1.88 0.79 15.72
N TRP A 166 3.19 0.79 15.39
CA TRP A 166 3.85 -0.35 14.76
C TRP A 166 5.28 -0.50 15.25
N THR A 167 5.59 0.05 16.37
CA THR A 167 6.96 0.24 16.81
C THR A 167 7.85 -0.98 16.62
N ASN A 168 8.92 -0.79 15.87
CA ASN A 168 10.16 -1.50 16.10
C ASN A 168 10.65 -1.08 17.47
N LYS A 169 10.22 -1.80 18.47
CA LYS A 169 10.81 -1.65 19.78
C LYS A 169 12.22 -2.21 19.73
N LYS A 170 13.15 -1.35 19.51
CA LYS A 170 14.53 -1.68 19.80
C LYS A 170 14.84 -1.29 21.22
#